data_3972d30c4694a5dea1d27c36bd113329
#
_entry.id   3972d30c4694a5dea1d27c36bd113329
#
_cell.length_a   1.000
_cell.length_b   1.000
_cell.length_c   1.000
_cell.angle_alpha   90.00
_cell.angle_beta   90.00
_cell.angle_gamma   90.00
#
_symmetry.space_group_name_H-M   'P 1'
#
loop_
_entity.id
_entity.type
_entity.pdbx_description
1 polymer ?
#
loop_
_entity_poly.entity_id
_entity_poly.type
_entity_poly.pdbx_seq_one_letter_code
_entity_poly.pdbx_strand_id
1 'polypeptide(L)'
;MEHSDLSKMNKKDLLDKCKEFGITIGSSIKLTPNISNIHIETNEENNSIIPIQNPDCKIVNYIDLCCGIGGFRVALENFQQKNTNIKFHCVLSADIKDDAIKTYNLNFNENNKKLNILEINEIDSFDLLCAGFPCQPFSSAGNKKGFDDDRGGIIFKIIDICKKYKPKTVILENVSNLIILENGKPLKRICDEFNKIDYFVSYKKLNATDFGVPQNRERVFIVCSLEKYIDLDKIEYVNQENTLNSIIDYAAKYTDIECNFASKIMELHSQTPLFGYKMQDKRGGQNNIHSWDIGVNGTLTISERYLMKKIMTERRKKHWAEKKNIVWMDGMPLTLNEIATFVDDTNLTQMLDNLVAKKYLRLEKPKNLISGKRVYDETGELGYNICKGKLSFPITNILHPNATSPTLTATDSNKLAVIIDNTFIRKLNDNELKLLCGFPLSYKLPSDVDKYDLFGNMVIPNVVEGVLKCIF
;
A
#
# COMPACT_ATOMS: atom_id res chain seq x y z
N MET A 1 -10.86 32.72 -13.97
CA MET A 1 -10.68 34.19 -13.81
C MET A 1 -9.90 34.40 -12.54
N GLU A 2 -8.81 35.16 -12.61
CA GLU A 2 -7.98 35.45 -11.44
C GLU A 2 -8.69 36.40 -10.47
N HIS A 3 -8.41 36.26 -9.18
CA HIS A 3 -9.00 37.02 -8.07
C HIS A 3 -8.88 38.55 -8.26
N SER A 4 -7.94 39.01 -9.10
CA SER A 4 -7.69 40.42 -9.43
C SER A 4 -8.74 41.08 -10.31
N ASP A 5 -9.50 40.30 -11.09
CA ASP A 5 -10.46 40.85 -12.05
C ASP A 5 -11.82 41.17 -11.43
N LEU A 6 -12.21 40.48 -10.36
CA LEU A 6 -13.48 40.71 -9.66
C LEU A 6 -13.46 41.95 -8.79
N SER A 7 -12.28 42.39 -8.28
CA SER A 7 -12.15 43.55 -7.40
C SER A 7 -12.36 44.91 -8.09
N LYS A 8 -12.38 44.95 -9.42
CA LYS A 8 -12.53 46.15 -10.23
C LYS A 8 -13.95 46.33 -10.82
N MET A 9 -14.84 45.36 -10.59
CA MET A 9 -16.18 45.35 -11.18
C MET A 9 -17.16 46.21 -10.33
N ASN A 10 -18.05 46.92 -10.99
CA ASN A 10 -19.12 47.64 -10.27
C ASN A 10 -20.24 46.65 -9.87
N LYS A 11 -21.12 47.09 -8.97
CA LYS A 11 -22.20 46.25 -8.40
C LYS A 11 -23.09 45.62 -9.48
N LYS A 12 -23.38 46.29 -10.57
CA LYS A 12 -24.25 45.81 -11.64
C LYS A 12 -23.59 44.70 -12.42
N ASP A 13 -22.32 44.89 -12.80
CA ASP A 13 -21.54 43.89 -13.55
C ASP A 13 -21.28 42.64 -12.72
N LEU A 14 -21.12 42.78 -11.40
CA LEU A 14 -20.97 41.62 -10.49
C LEU A 14 -22.27 40.84 -10.36
N LEU A 15 -23.42 41.50 -10.30
CA LEU A 15 -24.75 40.90 -10.25
C LEU A 15 -25.09 40.17 -11.55
N ASP A 16 -24.75 40.77 -12.69
CA ASP A 16 -24.99 40.14 -14.01
C ASP A 16 -24.09 38.92 -14.21
N LYS A 17 -22.88 38.98 -13.70
CA LYS A 17 -21.96 37.83 -13.73
C LYS A 17 -22.39 36.71 -12.79
N CYS A 18 -22.92 37.05 -11.62
CA CYS A 18 -23.50 36.03 -10.71
C CYS A 18 -24.69 35.31 -11.37
N LYS A 19 -25.52 36.05 -12.15
CA LYS A 19 -26.62 35.43 -12.91
C LYS A 19 -26.11 34.54 -14.04
N GLU A 20 -25.06 34.95 -14.74
CA GLU A 20 -24.42 34.18 -15.81
C GLU A 20 -23.89 32.81 -15.28
N PHE A 21 -23.44 32.76 -14.03
CA PHE A 21 -23.01 31.53 -13.35
C PHE A 21 -24.11 30.85 -12.54
N GLY A 22 -25.38 31.23 -12.68
CA GLY A 22 -26.51 30.61 -12.00
C GLY A 22 -26.57 30.89 -10.47
N ILE A 23 -25.84 31.90 -9.99
CA ILE A 23 -25.82 32.27 -8.58
C ILE A 23 -26.93 33.27 -8.32
N THR A 24 -27.95 32.89 -7.55
CA THR A 24 -29.04 33.77 -7.12
C THR A 24 -28.65 34.51 -5.85
N ILE A 25 -28.51 35.82 -5.90
CA ILE A 25 -28.22 36.64 -4.74
C ILE A 25 -29.55 37.17 -4.16
N GLY A 26 -29.85 36.83 -2.89
CA GLY A 26 -31.04 37.35 -2.20
C GLY A 26 -31.03 38.86 -2.07
N SER A 27 -32.21 39.48 -2.10
CA SER A 27 -32.43 40.96 -2.09
C SER A 27 -31.91 41.70 -0.89
N SER A 28 -31.40 40.99 0.14
CA SER A 28 -30.93 41.55 1.41
C SER A 28 -29.42 41.75 1.53
N ILE A 29 -28.61 41.40 0.50
CA ILE A 29 -27.16 41.54 0.56
C ILE A 29 -26.75 43.00 0.27
N LYS A 30 -26.24 43.71 1.28
CA LYS A 30 -25.59 45.02 1.13
C LYS A 30 -24.12 44.81 0.72
N LEU A 31 -23.79 45.19 -0.51
CA LEU A 31 -22.40 45.24 -0.97
C LEU A 31 -21.75 46.53 -0.49
N THR A 32 -20.70 46.44 0.31
CA THR A 32 -19.87 47.58 0.70
C THR A 32 -18.76 47.81 -0.35
N PRO A 33 -18.25 49.05 -0.50
CA PRO A 33 -17.31 49.40 -1.57
C PRO A 33 -15.88 48.84 -1.43
N ASN A 34 -15.54 48.11 -0.37
CA ASN A 34 -14.22 47.57 -0.16
C ASN A 34 -14.29 46.04 0.00
N ILE A 35 -13.83 45.32 -1.03
CA ILE A 35 -13.90 43.87 -1.18
C ILE A 35 -12.78 43.11 -0.38
N SER A 36 -12.17 43.70 0.62
CA SER A 36 -11.19 42.99 1.45
C SER A 36 -11.79 42.11 2.54
N ASN A 37 -13.09 42.29 2.88
CA ASN A 37 -13.77 41.40 3.85
C ASN A 37 -15.26 41.32 3.52
N ILE A 38 -15.67 40.25 2.86
CA ILE A 38 -17.08 39.90 2.76
C ILE A 38 -17.44 39.16 4.04
N HIS A 39 -17.94 39.89 5.05
CA HIS A 39 -18.67 39.29 6.16
C HIS A 39 -20.12 39.04 5.70
N ILE A 40 -20.48 37.75 5.59
CA ILE A 40 -21.87 37.36 5.43
C ILE A 40 -22.44 37.31 6.85
N GLU A 41 -23.18 38.37 7.29
CA GLU A 41 -24.03 38.25 8.46
C GLU A 41 -25.23 37.40 8.12
N THR A 42 -25.21 36.15 8.58
CA THR A 42 -26.38 35.28 8.56
C THR A 42 -27.23 35.60 9.79
N ASN A 43 -28.39 36.20 9.60
CA ASN A 43 -29.43 36.17 10.63
C ASN A 43 -29.86 34.71 10.82
N GLU A 44 -29.63 34.18 12.00
CA GLU A 44 -30.12 32.87 12.46
C GLU A 44 -31.64 32.94 12.59
N GLU A 45 -32.36 32.67 11.53
CA GLU A 45 -33.70 32.10 11.56
C GLU A 45 -33.93 31.34 10.25
N ASN A 46 -33.84 30.01 10.35
CA ASN A 46 -34.37 28.99 9.43
C ASN A 46 -34.35 29.33 7.92
N ASN A 47 -33.22 29.12 7.27
CA ASN A 47 -33.20 28.75 5.85
C ASN A 47 -32.06 27.77 5.59
N SER A 48 -32.36 26.47 5.70
CA SER A 48 -31.60 25.45 5.00
C SER A 48 -31.57 25.82 3.53
N ILE A 49 -30.39 26.23 3.02
CA ILE A 49 -30.14 26.32 1.58
C ILE A 49 -30.26 24.88 1.09
N ILE A 50 -31.43 24.49 0.60
CA ILE A 50 -31.60 23.28 -0.19
C ILE A 50 -30.84 23.56 -1.49
N PRO A 51 -29.72 22.87 -1.77
CA PRO A 51 -29.11 22.97 -3.10
C PRO A 51 -30.22 22.62 -4.11
N ILE A 52 -30.36 23.40 -5.16
CA ILE A 52 -31.24 23.06 -6.27
C ILE A 52 -30.76 21.69 -6.76
N GLN A 53 -31.43 20.65 -6.32
CA GLN A 53 -31.15 19.30 -6.80
C GLN A 53 -31.52 19.31 -8.28
N ASN A 54 -30.53 19.01 -9.12
CA ASN A 54 -30.82 18.65 -10.51
C ASN A 54 -31.86 17.51 -10.41
N PRO A 55 -33.10 17.67 -10.92
CA PRO A 55 -34.16 16.69 -10.73
C PRO A 55 -33.82 15.31 -11.30
N ASP A 56 -32.79 15.21 -12.15
CA ASP A 56 -32.29 13.97 -12.75
C ASP A 56 -31.04 13.39 -12.03
N CYS A 57 -30.63 13.93 -10.87
CA CYS A 57 -29.45 13.43 -10.17
C CYS A 57 -29.77 12.13 -9.40
N LYS A 58 -29.21 11.01 -9.86
CA LYS A 58 -29.34 9.71 -9.22
C LYS A 58 -28.55 9.68 -7.89
N ILE A 59 -29.22 9.42 -6.76
CA ILE A 59 -28.57 9.17 -5.49
C ILE A 59 -28.31 7.67 -5.36
N VAL A 60 -27.07 7.28 -5.02
CA VAL A 60 -26.65 5.91 -4.74
C VAL A 60 -26.21 5.84 -3.29
N ASN A 61 -27.00 5.20 -2.45
CA ASN A 61 -26.62 4.90 -1.07
C ASN A 61 -25.62 3.76 -1.06
N TYR A 62 -24.55 3.89 -0.28
CA TYR A 62 -23.54 2.85 -0.22
C TYR A 62 -23.03 2.59 1.20
N ILE A 63 -22.48 1.39 1.38
CA ILE A 63 -21.70 1.02 2.57
C ILE A 63 -20.26 0.70 2.20
N ASP A 64 -19.32 1.04 3.10
CA ASP A 64 -17.86 0.82 2.94
C ASP A 64 -17.36 -0.07 4.09
N LEU A 65 -17.21 -1.35 3.82
CA LEU A 65 -16.81 -2.35 4.81
C LEU A 65 -15.31 -2.67 4.72
N CYS A 66 -14.63 -2.82 5.86
CA CYS A 66 -13.18 -2.79 5.95
C CYS A 66 -12.63 -1.54 5.27
N CYS A 67 -13.25 -0.39 5.58
CA CYS A 67 -13.07 0.87 4.86
C CYS A 67 -11.63 1.41 4.92
N GLY A 68 -10.83 0.97 5.89
CA GLY A 68 -9.47 1.45 6.09
C GLY A 68 -9.44 2.97 6.18
N ILE A 69 -8.63 3.57 5.33
CA ILE A 69 -8.55 5.04 5.19
C ILE A 69 -9.45 5.61 4.08
N GLY A 70 -10.46 4.86 3.63
CA GLY A 70 -11.48 5.36 2.71
C GLY A 70 -11.08 5.40 1.23
N GLY A 71 -10.29 4.43 0.76
CA GLY A 71 -9.91 4.37 -0.65
C GLY A 71 -11.11 4.26 -1.59
N PHE A 72 -12.12 3.47 -1.24
CA PHE A 72 -13.39 3.42 -1.99
C PHE A 72 -14.12 4.77 -1.95
N ARG A 73 -14.21 5.39 -0.78
CA ARG A 73 -14.90 6.68 -0.62
C ARG A 73 -14.25 7.78 -1.44
N VAL A 74 -12.92 7.90 -1.41
CA VAL A 74 -12.18 8.85 -2.26
C VAL A 74 -12.51 8.63 -3.73
N ALA A 75 -12.56 7.38 -4.18
CA ALA A 75 -12.90 7.06 -5.57
C ALA A 75 -14.33 7.46 -5.93
N LEU A 76 -15.31 7.21 -5.05
CA LEU A 76 -16.70 7.58 -5.25
C LEU A 76 -16.87 9.11 -5.28
N GLU A 77 -16.19 9.84 -4.38
CA GLU A 77 -16.19 11.30 -4.36
C GLU A 77 -15.52 11.89 -5.61
N ASN A 78 -14.40 11.33 -6.08
CA ASN A 78 -13.76 11.73 -7.33
C ASN A 78 -14.66 11.45 -8.55
N PHE A 79 -15.32 10.29 -8.56
CA PHE A 79 -16.21 9.89 -9.64
C PHE A 79 -17.42 10.85 -9.75
N GLN A 80 -18.08 11.17 -8.63
CA GLN A 80 -19.23 12.09 -8.64
C GLN A 80 -18.85 13.53 -9.01
N GLN A 81 -17.62 13.99 -8.71
CA GLN A 81 -17.15 15.30 -9.15
C GLN A 81 -17.03 15.39 -10.67
N LYS A 82 -16.69 14.27 -11.32
CA LYS A 82 -16.58 14.17 -12.79
C LYS A 82 -17.93 13.87 -13.46
N ASN A 83 -18.92 13.37 -12.71
CA ASN A 83 -20.23 12.92 -13.19
C ASN A 83 -21.36 13.55 -12.35
N THR A 84 -21.82 14.73 -12.75
CA THR A 84 -22.76 15.56 -11.97
C THR A 84 -24.18 14.99 -11.88
N ASN A 85 -24.50 13.95 -12.66
CA ASN A 85 -25.78 13.25 -12.66
C ASN A 85 -25.87 12.12 -11.62
N ILE A 86 -24.83 11.88 -10.84
CA ILE A 86 -24.80 10.86 -9.81
C ILE A 86 -24.20 11.43 -8.50
N LYS A 87 -24.78 11.06 -7.36
CA LYS A 87 -24.26 11.34 -6.03
C LYS A 87 -24.19 10.08 -5.20
N PHE A 88 -23.11 9.92 -4.47
CA PHE A 88 -22.92 8.82 -3.54
C PHE A 88 -23.12 9.30 -2.10
N HIS A 89 -23.96 8.58 -1.35
CA HIS A 89 -24.22 8.85 0.06
C HIS A 89 -23.78 7.64 0.89
N CYS A 90 -22.81 7.84 1.80
CA CYS A 90 -22.32 6.80 2.70
C CYS A 90 -23.33 6.57 3.83
N VAL A 91 -23.92 5.38 3.89
CA VAL A 91 -24.86 4.98 4.94
C VAL A 91 -24.11 4.38 6.13
N LEU A 92 -23.04 3.62 5.84
CA LEU A 92 -22.26 2.95 6.87
C LEU A 92 -20.81 2.80 6.38
N SER A 93 -19.85 3.13 7.24
CA SER A 93 -18.45 2.72 7.08
C SER A 93 -17.99 1.95 8.31
N ALA A 94 -17.23 0.87 8.10
CA ALA A 94 -16.81 -0.03 9.18
C ALA A 94 -15.37 -0.49 9.02
N ASP A 95 -14.58 -0.32 10.07
CA ASP A 95 -13.26 -0.92 10.25
C ASP A 95 -13.01 -1.21 11.72
N ILE A 96 -12.12 -2.16 12.02
CA ILE A 96 -11.74 -2.54 13.39
C ILE A 96 -10.52 -1.79 13.91
N LYS A 97 -9.79 -1.09 13.04
CA LYS A 97 -8.57 -0.36 13.40
C LYS A 97 -8.89 1.07 13.83
N ASP A 98 -8.49 1.43 15.04
CA ASP A 98 -8.70 2.79 15.57
C ASP A 98 -8.01 3.85 14.69
N ASP A 99 -6.77 3.63 14.24
CA ASP A 99 -6.02 4.55 13.38
C ASP A 99 -6.71 4.77 12.02
N ALA A 100 -7.31 3.70 11.45
CA ALA A 100 -8.05 3.78 10.20
C ALA A 100 -9.29 4.65 10.37
N ILE A 101 -10.12 4.37 11.36
CA ILE A 101 -11.35 5.13 11.66
C ILE A 101 -11.04 6.58 12.01
N LYS A 102 -9.99 6.84 12.79
CA LYS A 102 -9.55 8.21 13.11
C LYS A 102 -9.19 8.98 11.85
N THR A 103 -8.43 8.36 10.95
CA THR A 103 -8.03 8.97 9.67
C THR A 103 -9.23 9.16 8.75
N TYR A 104 -10.14 8.19 8.67
CA TYR A 104 -11.38 8.26 7.90
C TYR A 104 -12.25 9.43 8.37
N ASN A 105 -12.54 9.50 9.67
CA ASN A 105 -13.36 10.57 10.26
C ASN A 105 -12.79 11.97 9.99
N LEU A 106 -11.46 12.14 10.08
CA LEU A 106 -10.80 13.42 9.83
C LEU A 106 -10.98 13.91 8.38
N ASN A 107 -11.04 12.99 7.42
CA ASN A 107 -11.11 13.36 6.00
C ASN A 107 -12.54 13.52 5.49
N PHE A 108 -13.48 12.80 6.07
CA PHE A 108 -14.87 12.78 5.60
C PHE A 108 -15.85 13.46 6.55
N ASN A 109 -15.32 14.15 7.57
CA ASN A 109 -16.13 14.85 8.60
C ASN A 109 -17.17 13.93 9.25
N GLU A 110 -16.75 12.71 9.58
CA GLU A 110 -17.56 11.69 10.22
C GLU A 110 -17.21 11.55 11.71
N ASN A 111 -18.03 10.84 12.44
CA ASN A 111 -17.80 10.52 13.85
C ASN A 111 -18.02 9.02 14.12
N ASN A 112 -17.51 8.20 13.23
CA ASN A 112 -17.65 6.75 13.32
C ASN A 112 -16.78 6.21 14.47
N LYS A 113 -17.29 5.16 15.12
CA LYS A 113 -16.52 4.32 16.03
C LYS A 113 -16.03 3.09 15.29
N LYS A 114 -14.96 2.46 15.79
CA LYS A 114 -14.55 1.16 15.24
C LYS A 114 -15.71 0.18 15.34
N LEU A 115 -15.90 -0.58 14.28
CA LEU A 115 -16.99 -1.52 14.16
C LEU A 115 -16.49 -2.82 13.51
N ASN A 116 -16.71 -3.93 14.22
CA ASN A 116 -16.47 -5.23 13.66
C ASN A 116 -17.63 -5.61 12.74
N ILE A 117 -17.34 -5.91 11.49
CA ILE A 117 -18.35 -6.31 10.50
C ILE A 117 -19.19 -7.49 10.98
N LEU A 118 -18.62 -8.41 11.74
CA LEU A 118 -19.32 -9.58 12.28
C LEU A 118 -20.43 -9.20 13.29
N GLU A 119 -20.34 -8.01 13.89
CA GLU A 119 -21.29 -7.49 14.88
C GLU A 119 -22.41 -6.66 14.25
N ILE A 120 -22.38 -6.43 12.94
CA ILE A 120 -23.41 -5.66 12.25
C ILE A 120 -24.70 -6.49 12.20
N ASN A 121 -25.77 -5.97 12.78
CA ASN A 121 -27.09 -6.62 12.81
C ASN A 121 -28.07 -6.00 11.83
N GLU A 122 -28.12 -4.66 11.80
CA GLU A 122 -29.03 -3.90 10.94
C GLU A 122 -28.30 -2.77 10.23
N ILE A 123 -28.72 -2.49 9.01
CA ILE A 123 -28.20 -1.43 8.15
C ILE A 123 -29.39 -0.79 7.45
N ASP A 124 -29.39 0.52 7.28
CA ASP A 124 -30.35 1.20 6.41
C ASP A 124 -30.19 0.73 4.97
N SER A 125 -31.23 0.90 4.14
CA SER A 125 -31.19 0.42 2.76
C SER A 125 -30.08 1.11 1.95
N PHE A 126 -29.40 0.34 1.13
CA PHE A 126 -28.29 0.82 0.27
C PHE A 126 -28.28 0.10 -1.08
N ASP A 127 -27.69 0.75 -2.08
CA ASP A 127 -27.64 0.28 -3.47
C ASP A 127 -26.29 -0.36 -3.82
N LEU A 128 -25.20 0.10 -3.15
CA LEU A 128 -23.83 -0.32 -3.44
C LEU A 128 -23.11 -0.77 -2.16
N LEU A 129 -22.41 -1.89 -2.23
CA LEU A 129 -21.50 -2.35 -1.19
C LEU A 129 -20.07 -2.33 -1.70
N CYS A 130 -19.18 -1.66 -0.98
CA CYS A 130 -17.74 -1.68 -1.20
C CYS A 130 -17.05 -2.39 -0.04
N ALA A 131 -16.06 -3.27 -0.32
CA ALA A 131 -15.27 -3.91 0.73
C ALA A 131 -13.88 -4.34 0.27
N GLY A 132 -12.86 -3.89 1.02
CA GLY A 132 -11.49 -4.40 0.94
C GLY A 132 -11.26 -5.46 2.03
N PHE A 133 -11.76 -6.69 1.83
CA PHE A 133 -11.76 -7.68 2.89
C PHE A 133 -10.39 -8.34 3.11
N PRO A 134 -10.04 -8.78 4.35
CA PRO A 134 -8.72 -9.30 4.67
C PRO A 134 -8.44 -10.65 3.98
N CYS A 135 -7.22 -10.79 3.44
CA CYS A 135 -6.73 -11.99 2.76
C CYS A 135 -6.01 -12.98 3.69
N GLN A 136 -5.75 -12.64 4.94
CA GLN A 136 -4.84 -13.42 5.81
C GLN A 136 -5.23 -14.90 5.99
N PRO A 137 -6.51 -15.32 6.00
CA PRO A 137 -6.87 -16.74 6.02
C PRO A 137 -6.39 -17.50 4.79
N PHE A 138 -6.23 -16.79 3.67
CA PHE A 138 -5.89 -17.35 2.36
C PHE A 138 -4.42 -17.14 1.95
N SER A 139 -3.60 -16.43 2.75
CA SER A 139 -2.21 -16.16 2.38
C SER A 139 -1.27 -17.30 2.80
N SER A 140 -0.22 -17.54 2.01
CA SER A 140 0.85 -18.50 2.34
C SER A 140 1.63 -18.13 3.61
N ALA A 141 1.54 -16.90 4.09
CA ALA A 141 2.14 -16.41 5.34
C ALA A 141 1.22 -16.59 6.55
N GLY A 142 -0.07 -16.85 6.36
CA GLY A 142 -1.03 -17.15 7.42
C GLY A 142 -1.01 -18.63 7.82
N ASN A 143 -1.75 -18.97 8.88
CA ASN A 143 -1.83 -20.33 9.44
C ASN A 143 -2.54 -21.37 8.53
N LYS A 144 -2.80 -21.06 7.26
CA LYS A 144 -3.48 -21.91 6.25
C LYS A 144 -4.80 -22.52 6.70
N LYS A 145 -5.49 -21.87 7.65
CA LYS A 145 -6.81 -22.35 8.13
C LYS A 145 -7.94 -22.06 7.15
N GLY A 146 -7.67 -21.29 6.07
CA GLY A 146 -8.64 -21.04 5.01
C GLY A 146 -9.94 -20.44 5.54
N PHE A 147 -11.04 -21.11 5.23
CA PHE A 147 -12.39 -20.69 5.64
C PHE A 147 -12.74 -20.99 7.10
N ASP A 148 -11.93 -21.79 7.82
CA ASP A 148 -12.14 -22.12 9.23
C ASP A 148 -11.51 -21.09 10.19
N ASP A 149 -10.87 -20.04 9.66
CA ASP A 149 -10.35 -18.89 10.43
C ASP A 149 -11.46 -17.84 10.60
N ASP A 150 -11.59 -17.22 11.78
CA ASP A 150 -12.58 -16.17 12.07
C ASP A 150 -12.55 -15.01 11.07
N ARG A 151 -11.40 -14.76 10.44
CA ARG A 151 -11.23 -13.76 9.39
C ARG A 151 -11.77 -14.22 8.04
N GLY A 152 -11.87 -15.53 7.79
CA GLY A 152 -12.61 -16.11 6.67
C GLY A 152 -14.13 -15.88 6.82
N GLY A 153 -14.62 -15.71 8.04
CA GLY A 153 -15.99 -15.35 8.34
C GLY A 153 -16.41 -13.99 7.77
N ILE A 154 -15.48 -13.05 7.55
CA ILE A 154 -15.81 -11.71 7.03
C ILE A 154 -16.41 -11.77 5.63
N ILE A 155 -15.86 -12.54 4.70
CA ILE A 155 -16.45 -12.66 3.35
C ILE A 155 -17.83 -13.30 3.38
N PHE A 156 -18.07 -14.30 4.26
CA PHE A 156 -19.40 -14.88 4.41
C PHE A 156 -20.39 -13.91 5.05
N LYS A 157 -19.96 -13.12 6.02
CA LYS A 157 -20.78 -12.04 6.57
C LYS A 157 -21.17 -11.01 5.51
N ILE A 158 -20.24 -10.65 4.61
CA ILE A 158 -20.53 -9.76 3.46
C ILE A 158 -21.59 -10.42 2.56
N ILE A 159 -21.46 -11.71 2.26
CA ILE A 159 -22.44 -12.46 1.45
C ILE A 159 -23.81 -12.51 2.16
N ASP A 160 -23.85 -12.73 3.47
CA ASP A 160 -25.10 -12.71 4.26
C ASP A 160 -25.76 -11.33 4.25
N ILE A 161 -24.98 -10.25 4.34
CA ILE A 161 -25.47 -8.87 4.17
C ILE A 161 -26.07 -8.70 2.78
N CYS A 162 -25.38 -9.14 1.73
CA CYS A 162 -25.88 -9.07 0.36
C CYS A 162 -27.16 -9.90 0.16
N LYS A 163 -27.23 -11.07 0.77
CA LYS A 163 -28.45 -11.92 0.75
C LYS A 163 -29.63 -11.23 1.42
N LYS A 164 -29.41 -10.55 2.56
CA LYS A 164 -30.46 -9.87 3.33
C LYS A 164 -30.94 -8.58 2.66
N TYR A 165 -30.00 -7.71 2.23
CA TYR A 165 -30.31 -6.35 1.79
C TYR A 165 -30.37 -6.20 0.26
N LYS A 166 -29.85 -7.16 -0.51
CA LYS A 166 -29.90 -7.19 -1.97
C LYS A 166 -29.42 -5.88 -2.64
N PRO A 167 -28.20 -5.33 -2.29
CA PRO A 167 -27.68 -4.16 -2.99
C PRO A 167 -27.57 -4.47 -4.49
N LYS A 168 -27.85 -3.46 -5.34
CA LYS A 168 -27.77 -3.62 -6.80
C LYS A 168 -26.39 -4.03 -7.27
N THR A 169 -25.34 -3.50 -6.59
CA THR A 169 -23.94 -3.73 -6.95
C THR A 169 -23.08 -3.96 -5.72
N VAL A 170 -22.11 -4.85 -5.86
CA VAL A 170 -21.07 -5.12 -4.85
C VAL A 170 -19.70 -5.01 -5.52
N ILE A 171 -18.77 -4.27 -4.91
CA ILE A 171 -17.38 -4.16 -5.34
C ILE A 171 -16.49 -4.67 -4.22
N LEU A 172 -15.77 -5.75 -4.48
CA LEU A 172 -14.83 -6.34 -3.52
C LEU A 172 -13.41 -6.20 -4.04
N GLU A 173 -12.46 -5.92 -3.14
CA GLU A 173 -11.03 -5.90 -3.45
C GLU A 173 -10.28 -6.91 -2.59
N ASN A 174 -9.26 -7.55 -3.20
CA ASN A 174 -8.34 -8.42 -2.46
C ASN A 174 -6.98 -8.51 -3.18
N VAL A 175 -6.00 -9.15 -2.54
CA VAL A 175 -4.70 -9.41 -3.17
C VAL A 175 -4.83 -10.30 -4.40
N SER A 176 -4.02 -10.05 -5.44
CA SER A 176 -4.04 -10.82 -6.70
C SER A 176 -3.76 -12.31 -6.50
N ASN A 177 -3.07 -12.69 -5.41
CA ASN A 177 -2.79 -14.10 -5.09
C ASN A 177 -4.06 -14.93 -4.85
N LEU A 178 -5.20 -14.31 -4.53
CA LEU A 178 -6.50 -15.00 -4.36
C LEU A 178 -6.90 -15.77 -5.63
N ILE A 179 -6.47 -15.32 -6.81
CA ILE A 179 -6.77 -15.96 -8.10
C ILE A 179 -6.12 -17.33 -8.24
N ILE A 180 -4.90 -17.49 -7.72
CA ILE A 180 -4.09 -18.72 -7.90
C ILE A 180 -3.99 -19.57 -6.64
N LEU A 181 -4.37 -19.03 -5.49
CA LEU A 181 -4.31 -19.71 -4.21
C LEU A 181 -5.13 -21.00 -4.26
N GLU A 182 -4.52 -22.12 -3.85
CA GLU A 182 -5.16 -23.46 -3.87
C GLU A 182 -5.83 -23.79 -5.21
N ASN A 183 -5.16 -23.45 -6.32
CA ASN A 183 -5.69 -23.58 -7.69
C ASN A 183 -7.01 -22.79 -7.92
N GLY A 184 -7.14 -21.62 -7.28
CA GLY A 184 -8.29 -20.72 -7.46
C GLY A 184 -9.56 -21.12 -6.66
N LYS A 185 -9.49 -22.14 -5.82
CA LYS A 185 -10.65 -22.62 -5.04
C LYS A 185 -11.33 -21.55 -4.19
N PRO A 186 -10.58 -20.69 -3.44
CA PRO A 186 -11.22 -19.67 -2.63
C PRO A 186 -11.99 -18.64 -3.46
N LEU A 187 -11.41 -18.15 -4.55
CA LEU A 187 -12.08 -17.22 -5.45
C LEU A 187 -13.33 -17.85 -6.08
N LYS A 188 -13.18 -19.08 -6.60
CA LYS A 188 -14.31 -19.82 -7.17
C LYS A 188 -15.45 -19.96 -6.17
N ARG A 189 -15.16 -20.31 -4.91
CA ARG A 189 -16.20 -20.43 -3.85
C ARG A 189 -16.90 -19.09 -3.60
N ILE A 190 -16.17 -17.99 -3.54
CA ILE A 190 -16.78 -16.65 -3.40
C ILE A 190 -17.74 -16.38 -4.56
N CYS A 191 -17.31 -16.63 -5.80
CA CYS A 191 -18.17 -16.44 -6.97
C CYS A 191 -19.40 -17.35 -6.92
N ASP A 192 -19.24 -18.62 -6.56
CA ASP A 192 -20.33 -19.59 -6.47
C ASP A 192 -21.37 -19.17 -5.40
N GLU A 193 -20.91 -18.63 -4.25
CA GLU A 193 -21.83 -18.16 -3.20
C GLU A 193 -22.62 -16.93 -3.63
N PHE A 194 -22.02 -15.97 -4.35
CA PHE A 194 -22.74 -14.83 -4.93
C PHE A 194 -23.72 -15.27 -6.02
N ASN A 195 -23.35 -16.20 -6.89
CA ASN A 195 -24.25 -16.76 -7.91
C ASN A 195 -25.48 -17.45 -7.29
N LYS A 196 -25.34 -18.11 -6.12
CA LYS A 196 -26.47 -18.74 -5.39
C LYS A 196 -27.50 -17.75 -4.88
N ILE A 197 -27.16 -16.48 -4.76
CA ILE A 197 -28.03 -15.40 -4.31
C ILE A 197 -28.39 -14.43 -5.45
N ASP A 198 -28.31 -14.93 -6.69
CA ASP A 198 -28.76 -14.31 -7.95
C ASP A 198 -27.90 -13.14 -8.45
N TYR A 199 -26.62 -13.00 -8.02
CA TYR A 199 -25.71 -12.02 -8.61
C TYR A 199 -24.98 -12.57 -9.83
N PHE A 200 -24.89 -11.75 -10.85
CA PHE A 200 -23.88 -11.92 -11.92
C PHE A 200 -22.53 -11.50 -11.40
N VAL A 201 -21.52 -12.36 -11.50
CA VAL A 201 -20.20 -12.14 -10.92
C VAL A 201 -19.15 -12.03 -12.02
N SER A 202 -18.38 -10.95 -11.98
CA SER A 202 -17.18 -10.79 -12.79
C SER A 202 -15.99 -10.48 -11.89
N TYR A 203 -14.78 -10.82 -12.33
CA TYR A 203 -13.56 -10.42 -11.61
C TYR A 203 -12.42 -10.18 -12.58
N LYS A 204 -11.50 -9.30 -12.20
CA LYS A 204 -10.30 -8.99 -12.98
C LYS A 204 -9.14 -8.63 -12.07
N LYS A 205 -7.94 -9.06 -12.47
CA LYS A 205 -6.69 -8.58 -11.87
C LYS A 205 -6.34 -7.24 -12.50
N LEU A 206 -6.18 -6.21 -11.67
CA LEU A 206 -5.86 -4.85 -12.07
C LEU A 206 -4.59 -4.39 -11.37
N ASN A 207 -3.77 -3.60 -12.06
CA ASN A 207 -2.56 -3.01 -11.50
C ASN A 207 -2.72 -1.48 -11.39
N ALA A 208 -2.32 -0.90 -10.27
CA ALA A 208 -2.41 0.55 -10.06
C ALA A 208 -1.65 1.37 -11.13
N THR A 209 -0.57 0.81 -11.69
CA THR A 209 0.18 1.44 -12.80
C THR A 209 -0.69 1.71 -14.01
N ASP A 210 -1.64 0.84 -14.30
CA ASP A 210 -2.53 0.95 -15.46
C ASP A 210 -3.56 2.09 -15.31
N PHE A 211 -3.63 2.67 -14.11
CA PHE A 211 -4.53 3.78 -13.73
C PHE A 211 -3.78 5.06 -13.35
N GLY A 212 -2.53 5.20 -13.79
CA GLY A 212 -1.75 6.41 -13.61
C GLY A 212 -1.10 6.59 -12.23
N VAL A 213 -1.08 5.55 -11.40
CA VAL A 213 -0.39 5.55 -10.08
C VAL A 213 0.97 4.90 -10.22
N PRO A 214 2.09 5.54 -9.83
CA PRO A 214 3.43 4.99 -10.04
C PRO A 214 3.80 3.90 -9.00
N GLN A 215 2.87 3.01 -8.69
CA GLN A 215 3.04 1.87 -7.80
C GLN A 215 2.63 0.57 -8.50
N ASN A 216 3.53 -0.40 -8.56
CA ASN A 216 3.19 -1.74 -9.02
C ASN A 216 2.43 -2.49 -7.91
N ARG A 217 1.11 -2.32 -7.90
CA ARG A 217 0.19 -2.94 -6.93
C ARG A 217 -0.92 -3.66 -7.66
N GLU A 218 -0.76 -4.97 -7.78
CA GLU A 218 -1.78 -5.84 -8.38
C GLU A 218 -2.82 -6.26 -7.33
N ARG A 219 -4.09 -6.12 -7.69
CA ARG A 219 -5.23 -6.55 -6.88
C ARG A 219 -6.28 -7.25 -7.74
N VAL A 220 -7.05 -8.16 -7.17
CA VAL A 220 -8.25 -8.67 -7.79
C VAL A 220 -9.43 -7.83 -7.35
N PHE A 221 -10.20 -7.35 -8.32
CA PHE A 221 -11.49 -6.73 -8.09
C PHE A 221 -12.57 -7.71 -8.52
N ILE A 222 -13.56 -7.92 -7.66
CA ILE A 222 -14.72 -8.76 -7.89
C ILE A 222 -15.93 -7.85 -7.88
N VAL A 223 -16.70 -7.85 -8.97
CA VAL A 223 -17.91 -7.05 -9.11
C VAL A 223 -19.10 -7.99 -9.23
N CYS A 224 -20.07 -7.81 -8.35
CA CYS A 224 -21.30 -8.57 -8.37
C CYS A 224 -22.47 -7.63 -8.62
N SER A 225 -23.39 -7.96 -9.52
CA SER A 225 -24.54 -7.15 -9.88
C SER A 225 -25.80 -8.00 -9.96
N LEU A 226 -26.93 -7.50 -9.43
CA LEU A 226 -28.24 -8.14 -9.57
C LEU A 226 -28.89 -7.89 -10.94
N GLU A 227 -28.48 -6.84 -11.65
CA GLU A 227 -29.16 -6.39 -12.87
C GLU A 227 -28.57 -6.99 -14.15
N LYS A 228 -27.25 -7.03 -14.24
CA LYS A 228 -26.52 -7.47 -15.47
C LYS A 228 -25.10 -7.90 -15.17
N TYR A 229 -24.51 -8.68 -16.04
CA TYR A 229 -23.07 -8.95 -16.04
C TYR A 229 -22.29 -7.66 -16.31
N ILE A 230 -21.35 -7.31 -15.46
CA ILE A 230 -20.46 -6.16 -15.63
C ILE A 230 -19.19 -6.64 -16.32
N ASP A 231 -18.97 -6.20 -17.54
CA ASP A 231 -17.82 -6.57 -18.36
C ASP A 231 -16.58 -5.74 -17.98
N LEU A 232 -15.72 -6.30 -17.12
CA LEU A 232 -14.50 -5.64 -16.70
C LEU A 232 -13.40 -5.64 -17.78
N ASP A 233 -13.58 -6.31 -18.91
CA ASP A 233 -12.64 -6.21 -20.03
C ASP A 233 -12.77 -4.89 -20.79
N LYS A 234 -13.85 -4.16 -20.56
CA LYS A 234 -14.08 -2.80 -21.08
C LYS A 234 -13.45 -1.69 -20.23
N ILE A 235 -12.72 -2.03 -19.15
CA ILE A 235 -12.02 -1.03 -18.34
C ILE A 235 -11.07 -0.23 -19.22
N GLU A 236 -11.19 1.09 -19.12
CA GLU A 236 -10.28 2.04 -19.76
C GLU A 236 -9.02 2.22 -18.92
N TYR A 237 -7.88 2.03 -19.52
CA TYR A 237 -6.59 2.27 -18.92
C TYR A 237 -6.07 3.66 -19.26
N VAL A 238 -5.24 4.22 -18.36
CA VAL A 238 -4.58 5.50 -18.59
C VAL A 238 -3.34 5.25 -19.46
N ASN A 239 -3.33 5.83 -20.67
CA ASN A 239 -2.22 5.67 -21.63
C ASN A 239 -0.93 6.44 -21.27
N GLN A 240 -0.74 6.79 -20.01
CA GLN A 240 0.42 7.52 -19.54
C GLN A 240 1.19 6.67 -18.55
N GLU A 241 2.45 6.33 -18.88
CA GLU A 241 3.37 5.72 -17.94
C GLU A 241 3.77 6.76 -16.90
N ASN A 242 3.21 6.66 -15.71
CA ASN A 242 3.63 7.45 -14.56
C ASN A 242 4.76 6.73 -13.84
N THR A 243 5.89 7.42 -13.72
CA THR A 243 7.04 6.97 -12.93
C THR A 243 7.08 7.73 -11.60
N LEU A 244 7.93 7.29 -10.70
CA LEU A 244 8.15 7.97 -9.42
C LEU A 244 8.58 9.44 -9.59
N ASN A 245 9.22 9.76 -10.71
CA ASN A 245 9.62 11.12 -11.03
C ASN A 245 8.47 12.13 -11.04
N SER A 246 7.24 11.66 -11.33
CA SER A 246 6.04 12.52 -11.33
C SER A 246 5.56 12.91 -9.94
N ILE A 247 6.03 12.23 -8.88
CA ILE A 247 5.58 12.45 -7.50
C ILE A 247 6.69 12.86 -6.54
N ILE A 248 7.98 12.68 -6.91
CA ILE A 248 9.11 13.03 -6.05
C ILE A 248 9.22 14.54 -5.90
N ASP A 249 9.27 15.02 -4.66
CA ASP A 249 9.55 16.40 -4.31
C ASP A 249 11.07 16.62 -4.22
N TYR A 250 11.67 17.11 -5.30
CA TYR A 250 13.10 17.40 -5.38
C TYR A 250 13.54 18.59 -4.51
N ALA A 251 12.60 19.42 -4.05
CA ALA A 251 12.92 20.54 -3.16
C ALA A 251 13.01 20.12 -1.69
N ALA A 252 12.40 18.98 -1.31
CA ALA A 252 12.42 18.48 0.06
C ALA A 252 13.79 17.90 0.41
N LYS A 253 14.60 18.67 1.13
CA LYS A 253 15.98 18.32 1.54
C LYS A 253 16.12 18.03 3.04
N TYR A 254 15.19 17.29 3.62
CA TYR A 254 15.35 16.78 4.98
C TYR A 254 15.54 15.26 4.94
N THR A 255 16.25 14.70 5.90
CA THR A 255 16.38 13.26 6.04
C THR A 255 16.04 12.82 7.46
N ASP A 256 15.30 11.72 7.55
CA ASP A 256 15.04 10.95 8.76
C ASP A 256 15.93 9.69 8.85
N ILE A 257 16.92 9.60 7.97
CA ILE A 257 17.94 8.54 7.94
C ILE A 257 19.13 9.01 8.75
N GLU A 258 19.65 8.14 9.62
CA GLU A 258 20.83 8.42 10.44
C GLU A 258 22.01 8.84 9.55
N CYS A 259 22.66 9.97 9.91
CA CYS A 259 23.64 10.65 9.05
C CYS A 259 24.80 9.75 8.61
N ASN A 260 25.36 8.94 9.52
CA ASN A 260 26.48 8.05 9.21
C ASN A 260 26.08 6.97 8.19
N PHE A 261 24.85 6.43 8.34
CA PHE A 261 24.31 5.46 7.39
C PHE A 261 24.03 6.10 6.02
N ALA A 262 23.42 7.28 6.00
CA ALA A 262 23.16 8.04 4.79
C ALA A 262 24.46 8.34 4.04
N SER A 263 25.50 8.81 4.74
CA SER A 263 26.82 9.11 4.15
C SER A 263 27.46 7.89 3.50
N LYS A 264 27.42 6.73 4.15
CA LYS A 264 27.95 5.47 3.59
C LYS A 264 27.21 5.03 2.32
N ILE A 265 25.88 5.21 2.29
CA ILE A 265 25.10 4.93 1.07
C ILE A 265 25.49 5.90 -0.04
N MET A 266 25.63 7.19 0.26
CA MET A 266 25.98 8.20 -0.74
C MET A 266 27.42 8.02 -1.24
N GLU A 267 28.36 7.62 -0.40
CA GLU A 267 29.71 7.23 -0.80
C GLU A 267 29.70 6.06 -1.81
N LEU A 268 28.91 5.01 -1.52
CA LEU A 268 28.76 3.89 -2.43
C LEU A 268 28.05 4.32 -3.73
N HIS A 269 27.03 5.19 -3.63
CA HIS A 269 26.31 5.73 -4.78
C HIS A 269 27.22 6.53 -5.73
N SER A 270 28.19 7.28 -5.19
CA SER A 270 29.16 8.05 -5.99
C SER A 270 30.07 7.16 -6.83
N GLN A 271 30.29 5.92 -6.39
CA GLN A 271 31.10 4.91 -7.12
C GLN A 271 30.25 4.11 -8.12
N THR A 272 29.01 3.84 -7.76
CA THR A 272 28.07 3.04 -8.56
C THR A 272 26.65 3.53 -8.29
N PRO A 273 25.90 4.00 -9.31
CA PRO A 273 24.52 4.45 -9.13
C PRO A 273 23.65 3.36 -8.49
N LEU A 274 22.98 3.69 -7.38
CA LEU A 274 22.23 2.75 -6.57
C LEU A 274 20.71 2.78 -6.82
N PHE A 275 20.26 3.41 -7.88
CA PHE A 275 18.84 3.45 -8.23
C PHE A 275 18.28 2.04 -8.49
N GLY A 276 17.20 1.68 -7.81
CA GLY A 276 16.59 0.36 -7.90
C GLY A 276 17.25 -0.72 -7.04
N TYR A 277 18.25 -0.37 -6.24
CA TYR A 277 18.95 -1.31 -5.35
C TYR A 277 18.13 -1.61 -4.09
N LYS A 278 18.34 -2.85 -3.58
CA LYS A 278 17.72 -3.34 -2.33
C LYS A 278 18.78 -3.59 -1.27
N MET A 279 18.48 -3.19 -0.05
CA MET A 279 19.34 -3.51 1.10
C MET A 279 18.89 -4.80 1.77
N GLN A 280 19.73 -5.81 1.74
CA GLN A 280 19.42 -7.10 2.36
C GLN A 280 20.65 -8.00 2.52
N ASP A 281 20.78 -8.64 3.68
CA ASP A 281 21.86 -9.62 3.96
C ASP A 281 21.45 -11.07 3.72
N LYS A 282 20.20 -11.32 3.36
CA LYS A 282 19.70 -12.70 3.23
C LYS A 282 19.96 -13.34 1.88
N ARG A 283 20.01 -12.56 0.83
CA ARG A 283 20.10 -13.03 -0.55
C ARG A 283 21.07 -12.20 -1.37
N GLY A 284 21.87 -12.86 -2.21
CA GLY A 284 22.64 -12.21 -3.25
C GLY A 284 21.73 -11.77 -4.41
N GLY A 285 22.24 -10.88 -5.26
CA GLY A 285 21.59 -10.39 -6.47
C GLY A 285 22.37 -9.20 -7.01
N GLN A 286 22.22 -8.89 -8.31
CA GLN A 286 22.98 -7.82 -8.95
C GLN A 286 22.72 -6.45 -8.33
N ASN A 287 21.46 -6.21 -7.88
CA ASN A 287 21.03 -4.92 -7.32
C ASN A 287 20.80 -5.03 -5.81
N ASN A 288 21.62 -5.81 -5.10
CA ASN A 288 21.58 -5.89 -3.64
C ASN A 288 22.80 -5.24 -3.01
N ILE A 289 22.56 -4.46 -1.97
CA ILE A 289 23.55 -3.89 -1.07
C ILE A 289 23.47 -4.67 0.24
N HIS A 290 24.61 -5.08 0.73
CA HIS A 290 24.73 -5.80 2.00
C HIS A 290 25.38 -4.92 3.07
N SER A 291 25.18 -5.24 4.33
CA SER A 291 25.79 -4.52 5.46
C SER A 291 27.30 -4.38 5.35
N TRP A 292 27.96 -5.37 4.79
CA TRP A 292 29.41 -5.36 4.56
C TRP A 292 29.87 -4.56 3.35
N ASP A 293 29.00 -4.30 2.36
CA ASP A 293 29.34 -3.44 1.22
C ASP A 293 29.50 -1.99 1.67
N ILE A 294 28.72 -1.55 2.64
CA ILE A 294 28.78 -0.21 3.25
C ILE A 294 29.50 -0.18 4.59
N GLY A 295 30.10 -1.29 5.02
CA GLY A 295 30.90 -1.36 6.25
C GLY A 295 30.17 -0.98 7.53
N VAL A 296 28.91 -1.44 7.71
CA VAL A 296 28.08 -1.12 8.92
C VAL A 296 28.84 -1.45 10.20
N ASN A 297 29.50 -2.61 10.26
CA ASN A 297 30.28 -3.09 11.40
C ASN A 297 31.80 -3.02 11.16
N GLY A 298 32.23 -2.12 10.30
CA GLY A 298 33.63 -1.96 9.91
C GLY A 298 33.90 -2.37 8.45
N THR A 299 34.85 -1.70 7.84
CA THR A 299 35.21 -1.91 6.43
C THR A 299 35.80 -3.29 6.21
N LEU A 300 35.46 -3.92 5.10
CA LEU A 300 36.03 -5.18 4.64
C LEU A 300 37.05 -4.97 3.52
N THR A 301 38.09 -5.81 3.50
CA THR A 301 39.00 -5.94 2.37
C THR A 301 38.29 -6.50 1.14
N ILE A 302 38.91 -6.39 -0.02
CA ILE A 302 38.37 -6.96 -1.28
C ILE A 302 38.20 -8.49 -1.13
N SER A 303 39.19 -9.17 -0.55
CA SER A 303 39.16 -10.62 -0.31
C SER A 303 38.03 -11.04 0.65
N GLU A 304 37.84 -10.29 1.74
CA GLU A 304 36.74 -10.54 2.68
C GLU A 304 35.37 -10.33 2.04
N ARG A 305 35.20 -9.30 1.21
CA ARG A 305 33.95 -9.09 0.45
C ARG A 305 33.67 -10.22 -0.55
N TYR A 306 34.73 -10.68 -1.24
CA TYR A 306 34.63 -11.84 -2.13
C TYR A 306 34.21 -13.10 -1.36
N LEU A 307 34.86 -13.37 -0.21
CA LEU A 307 34.53 -14.48 0.69
C LEU A 307 33.05 -14.42 1.12
N MET A 308 32.56 -13.26 1.55
CA MET A 308 31.15 -13.07 1.93
C MET A 308 30.19 -13.41 0.80
N LYS A 309 30.49 -12.96 -0.45
CA LYS A 309 29.69 -13.28 -1.64
C LYS A 309 29.66 -14.78 -1.94
N LYS A 310 30.80 -15.46 -1.80
CA LYS A 310 30.91 -16.91 -1.97
C LYS A 310 30.09 -17.66 -0.90
N ILE A 311 30.28 -17.34 0.36
CA ILE A 311 29.53 -17.95 1.47
C ILE A 311 28.02 -17.73 1.28
N MET A 312 27.59 -16.53 0.87
CA MET A 312 26.18 -16.20 0.64
C MET A 312 25.55 -17.13 -0.40
N THR A 313 26.26 -17.43 -1.48
CA THR A 313 25.76 -18.28 -2.55
C THR A 313 25.81 -19.75 -2.12
N GLU A 314 26.96 -20.20 -1.61
CA GLU A 314 27.20 -21.61 -1.31
C GLU A 314 26.30 -22.13 -0.19
N ARG A 315 26.15 -21.40 0.92
CA ARG A 315 25.34 -21.82 2.07
C ARG A 315 23.88 -22.12 1.76
N ARG A 316 23.40 -21.80 0.56
CA ARG A 316 22.02 -22.02 0.11
C ARG A 316 21.86 -23.29 -0.75
N LYS A 317 22.96 -23.91 -1.15
CA LYS A 317 22.92 -25.13 -1.96
C LYS A 317 22.46 -26.33 -1.14
N LYS A 318 21.57 -27.15 -1.72
CA LYS A 318 20.93 -28.28 -1.02
C LYS A 318 21.91 -29.37 -0.62
N HIS A 319 22.98 -29.59 -1.40
CA HIS A 319 23.97 -30.65 -1.11
C HIS A 319 24.65 -30.49 0.28
N TRP A 320 24.71 -29.25 0.84
CA TRP A 320 25.20 -29.08 2.20
C TRP A 320 24.27 -29.65 3.25
N ALA A 321 22.95 -29.60 3.02
CA ALA A 321 21.97 -30.25 3.88
C ALA A 321 22.06 -31.78 3.78
N GLU A 322 22.24 -32.30 2.59
CA GLU A 322 22.44 -33.73 2.32
C GLU A 322 23.70 -34.27 3.04
N LYS A 323 24.85 -33.58 2.92
CA LYS A 323 26.08 -33.88 3.64
C LYS A 323 25.90 -33.92 5.16
N LYS A 324 25.05 -33.06 5.72
CA LYS A 324 24.80 -32.95 7.15
C LYS A 324 23.64 -33.86 7.62
N ASN A 325 23.02 -34.58 6.69
CA ASN A 325 21.85 -35.40 6.96
C ASN A 325 20.69 -34.65 7.64
N ILE A 326 20.45 -33.42 7.21
CA ILE A 326 19.40 -32.55 7.77
C ILE A 326 18.44 -32.08 6.66
N VAL A 327 17.20 -31.78 7.04
CA VAL A 327 16.23 -31.20 6.13
C VAL A 327 16.72 -29.82 5.66
N TRP A 328 16.80 -29.61 4.35
CA TRP A 328 17.28 -28.37 3.77
C TRP A 328 16.61 -27.12 4.37
N MET A 329 17.41 -26.07 4.59
CA MET A 329 16.98 -24.76 4.99
C MET A 329 17.72 -23.69 4.20
N ASP A 330 17.08 -22.54 4.01
CA ASP A 330 17.71 -21.41 3.34
C ASP A 330 18.84 -20.82 4.24
N GLY A 331 20.09 -21.13 3.87
CA GLY A 331 21.29 -20.65 4.55
C GLY A 331 21.79 -21.59 5.64
N MET A 332 22.52 -22.61 5.25
CA MET A 332 23.24 -23.53 6.13
C MET A 332 24.50 -22.92 6.71
N PRO A 333 24.86 -23.18 7.98
CA PRO A 333 26.20 -22.90 8.46
C PRO A 333 27.21 -23.82 7.75
N LEU A 334 28.34 -23.28 7.32
CA LEU A 334 29.40 -24.02 6.63
C LEU A 334 30.65 -24.05 7.51
N THR A 335 31.24 -25.22 7.68
CA THR A 335 32.49 -25.40 8.43
C THR A 335 33.69 -24.80 7.66
N LEU A 336 34.82 -24.58 8.32
CA LEU A 336 36.06 -24.13 7.67
C LEU A 336 36.43 -25.06 6.50
N ASN A 337 36.39 -26.37 6.69
CA ASN A 337 36.73 -27.37 5.68
C ASN A 337 35.76 -27.30 4.49
N GLU A 338 34.47 -27.06 4.73
CA GLU A 338 33.50 -26.89 3.66
C GLU A 338 33.75 -25.61 2.86
N ILE A 339 34.09 -24.51 3.53
CA ILE A 339 34.42 -23.22 2.87
C ILE A 339 35.71 -23.37 2.04
N ALA A 340 36.72 -24.07 2.54
CA ALA A 340 37.95 -24.34 1.82
C ALA A 340 37.75 -25.12 0.51
N THR A 341 36.63 -25.81 0.32
CA THR A 341 36.34 -26.51 -0.94
C THR A 341 36.02 -25.56 -2.12
N PHE A 342 35.66 -24.32 -1.86
CA PHE A 342 35.29 -23.35 -2.88
C PHE A 342 35.99 -21.99 -2.76
N VAL A 343 36.83 -21.81 -1.74
CA VAL A 343 37.71 -20.63 -1.56
C VAL A 343 39.11 -21.15 -1.25
N ASP A 344 40.01 -20.98 -2.20
CA ASP A 344 41.43 -21.30 -2.04
C ASP A 344 42.20 -20.01 -1.68
N ASP A 345 42.41 -19.79 -0.38
CA ASP A 345 43.11 -18.65 0.17
C ASP A 345 43.87 -19.05 1.43
N THR A 346 45.16 -18.78 1.46
CA THR A 346 46.03 -19.11 2.59
C THR A 346 45.62 -18.40 3.89
N ASN A 347 44.98 -17.25 3.78
CA ASN A 347 44.51 -16.46 4.92
C ASN A 347 43.03 -16.73 5.29
N LEU A 348 42.42 -17.80 4.75
CA LEU A 348 40.99 -18.07 4.92
C LEU A 348 40.55 -18.05 6.40
N THR A 349 41.28 -18.72 7.28
CA THR A 349 40.96 -18.74 8.72
C THR A 349 40.97 -17.33 9.32
N GLN A 350 42.01 -16.57 9.06
CA GLN A 350 42.12 -15.20 9.58
C GLN A 350 40.99 -14.28 9.05
N MET A 351 40.60 -14.41 7.78
CA MET A 351 39.47 -13.68 7.22
C MET A 351 38.16 -14.05 7.89
N LEU A 352 37.91 -15.34 8.13
CA LEU A 352 36.70 -15.82 8.80
C LEU A 352 36.63 -15.31 10.24
N ASP A 353 37.74 -15.34 11.00
CA ASP A 353 37.81 -14.83 12.35
C ASP A 353 37.56 -13.32 12.41
N ASN A 354 38.12 -12.57 11.48
CA ASN A 354 37.86 -11.13 11.35
C ASN A 354 36.39 -10.82 11.01
N LEU A 355 35.79 -11.61 10.14
CA LEU A 355 34.37 -11.49 9.80
C LEU A 355 33.44 -11.82 10.98
N VAL A 356 33.84 -12.76 11.84
CA VAL A 356 33.13 -13.08 13.09
C VAL A 356 33.31 -11.94 14.10
N ALA A 357 34.53 -11.43 14.29
CA ALA A 357 34.82 -10.29 15.17
C ALA A 357 34.01 -9.05 14.77
N LYS A 358 33.89 -8.76 13.46
CA LYS A 358 33.06 -7.69 12.88
C LYS A 358 31.56 -8.03 12.86
N LYS A 359 31.13 -9.18 13.35
CA LYS A 359 29.72 -9.62 13.39
C LYS A 359 29.03 -9.68 12.02
N TYR A 360 29.78 -9.88 10.94
CA TYR A 360 29.22 -10.23 9.64
C TYR A 360 28.97 -11.73 9.52
N LEU A 361 29.79 -12.54 10.16
CA LEU A 361 29.59 -13.96 10.36
C LEU A 361 29.40 -14.30 11.84
N ARG A 362 28.80 -15.44 12.10
CA ARG A 362 28.73 -16.05 13.43
C ARG A 362 28.97 -17.54 13.32
N LEU A 363 29.51 -18.15 14.35
CA LEU A 363 29.56 -19.57 14.48
C LEU A 363 28.23 -20.09 15.05
N GLU A 364 27.62 -21.02 14.36
CA GLU A 364 26.42 -21.71 14.85
C GLU A 364 26.41 -23.19 14.40
N LYS A 365 25.74 -24.02 15.20
CA LYS A 365 25.46 -25.40 14.81
C LYS A 365 24.36 -25.46 13.76
N PRO A 366 24.31 -26.49 12.88
CA PRO A 366 23.19 -26.68 11.97
C PRO A 366 21.89 -26.90 12.75
N LYS A 367 20.74 -26.78 12.06
CA LYS A 367 19.42 -26.96 12.67
C LYS A 367 18.68 -28.09 12.01
N ASN A 368 18.16 -29.00 12.80
CA ASN A 368 17.24 -30.05 12.36
C ASN A 368 15.77 -29.63 12.49
N LEU A 369 14.90 -30.24 11.70
CA LEU A 369 13.46 -30.03 11.78
C LEU A 369 12.86 -31.14 12.67
N ILE A 370 12.48 -30.77 13.91
CA ILE A 370 11.87 -31.69 14.88
C ILE A 370 10.45 -31.19 15.15
N SER A 371 9.45 -32.01 14.89
CA SER A 371 8.02 -31.68 15.08
C SER A 371 7.61 -30.32 14.43
N GLY A 372 8.11 -30.08 13.21
CA GLY A 372 7.83 -28.83 12.48
C GLY A 372 8.61 -27.59 12.93
N LYS A 373 9.44 -27.70 14.00
CA LYS A 373 10.26 -26.60 14.51
C LYS A 373 11.74 -26.81 14.19
N ARG A 374 12.46 -25.71 13.92
CA ARG A 374 13.92 -25.72 13.72
C ARG A 374 14.62 -25.68 15.08
N VAL A 375 15.35 -26.76 15.42
CA VAL A 375 16.11 -26.92 16.66
C VAL A 375 17.59 -27.14 16.31
N TYR A 376 18.51 -26.56 17.09
CA TYR A 376 19.93 -26.79 16.89
C TYR A 376 20.28 -28.27 17.08
N ASP A 377 21.12 -28.76 16.16
CA ASP A 377 21.72 -30.09 16.30
C ASP A 377 22.94 -30.00 17.22
N GLU A 378 22.80 -30.48 18.45
CA GLU A 378 23.87 -30.41 19.45
C GLU A 378 25.08 -31.26 19.08
N THR A 379 24.93 -32.25 18.24
CA THR A 379 26.02 -33.13 17.75
C THR A 379 26.70 -32.58 16.48
N GLY A 380 26.07 -31.59 15.81
CA GLY A 380 26.60 -31.00 14.57
C GLY A 380 27.82 -30.12 14.82
N GLU A 381 28.72 -30.07 13.85
CA GLU A 381 29.89 -29.19 13.88
C GLU A 381 29.50 -27.71 13.78
N LEU A 382 30.26 -26.87 14.45
CA LEU A 382 30.16 -25.42 14.33
C LEU A 382 30.54 -24.97 12.93
N GLY A 383 29.70 -24.16 12.31
CA GLY A 383 29.97 -23.57 10.99
C GLY A 383 29.70 -22.09 10.99
N TYR A 384 30.34 -21.42 10.04
CA TYR A 384 30.17 -19.99 9.79
C TYR A 384 28.86 -19.74 9.06
N ASN A 385 28.06 -18.85 9.57
CA ASN A 385 26.84 -18.40 8.90
C ASN A 385 26.74 -16.87 8.94
N ILE A 386 26.08 -16.30 7.91
CA ILE A 386 25.87 -14.87 7.86
C ILE A 386 25.03 -14.45 9.06
N CYS A 387 25.49 -13.43 9.77
CA CYS A 387 24.70 -12.82 10.83
C CYS A 387 23.38 -12.30 10.24
N LYS A 388 22.36 -13.11 10.37
CA LYS A 388 20.97 -12.66 10.20
C LYS A 388 20.62 -11.85 11.44
N GLY A 389 21.30 -10.74 11.64
CA GLY A 389 20.81 -9.79 12.63
C GLY A 389 19.42 -9.38 12.20
N LYS A 390 18.59 -8.99 13.13
CA LYS A 390 17.55 -7.99 12.97
C LYS A 390 18.22 -6.66 12.58
N LEU A 391 19.07 -6.68 11.56
CA LEU A 391 19.53 -5.49 10.86
C LEU A 391 18.28 -4.96 10.16
N SER A 392 17.44 -4.32 10.97
CA SER A 392 16.45 -3.42 10.42
C SER A 392 17.24 -2.27 9.83
N PHE A 393 17.65 -2.42 8.57
CA PHE A 393 18.15 -1.28 7.86
C PHE A 393 17.12 -0.16 7.94
N PRO A 394 17.55 1.09 8.12
CA PRO A 394 16.64 2.25 8.09
C PRO A 394 15.86 2.32 6.80
N ILE A 395 16.45 1.78 5.70
CA ILE A 395 15.83 1.65 4.38
C ILE A 395 16.05 0.25 3.83
N THR A 396 15.13 -0.23 2.98
CA THR A 396 15.25 -1.53 2.27
C THR A 396 15.29 -1.40 0.77
N ASN A 397 14.78 -0.30 0.22
CA ASN A 397 14.79 -0.06 -1.22
C ASN A 397 15.19 1.39 -1.50
N ILE A 398 16.13 1.56 -2.43
CA ILE A 398 16.45 2.84 -3.04
C ILE A 398 15.68 2.87 -4.36
N LEU A 399 14.67 3.70 -4.44
CA LEU A 399 13.77 3.74 -5.59
C LEU A 399 14.47 4.35 -6.81
N HIS A 400 14.08 3.89 -8.00
CA HIS A 400 14.56 4.46 -9.25
C HIS A 400 13.54 5.50 -9.74
N PRO A 401 13.92 6.79 -9.93
CA PRO A 401 12.97 7.85 -10.28
C PRO A 401 12.16 7.54 -11.56
N ASN A 402 12.79 6.93 -12.55
CA ASN A 402 12.17 6.60 -13.84
C ASN A 402 11.52 5.20 -13.85
N ALA A 403 11.21 4.64 -12.69
CA ALA A 403 10.49 3.38 -12.55
C ALA A 403 9.28 3.54 -11.63
N THR A 404 8.51 2.48 -11.49
CA THR A 404 7.42 2.41 -10.52
C THR A 404 7.91 1.88 -9.18
N SER A 405 7.26 2.26 -8.08
CA SER A 405 7.50 1.68 -6.77
C SER A 405 7.02 0.22 -6.72
N PRO A 406 7.67 -0.65 -5.95
CA PRO A 406 7.05 -1.91 -5.56
C PRO A 406 5.78 -1.66 -4.74
N THR A 407 4.96 -2.70 -4.59
CA THR A 407 3.77 -2.64 -3.72
C THR A 407 4.13 -2.18 -2.31
N LEU A 408 3.49 -1.15 -1.82
CA LEU A 408 3.55 -0.76 -0.42
C LEU A 408 2.93 -1.86 0.45
N THR A 409 3.67 -2.27 1.46
CA THR A 409 3.20 -3.19 2.50
C THR A 409 3.26 -2.50 3.86
N ALA A 410 2.44 -2.93 4.80
CA ALA A 410 2.43 -2.37 6.16
C ALA A 410 3.81 -2.39 6.86
N THR A 411 4.67 -3.34 6.50
CA THR A 411 5.97 -3.56 7.16
C THR A 411 7.14 -2.85 6.49
N ASP A 412 7.05 -2.55 5.18
CA ASP A 412 8.20 -2.08 4.40
C ASP A 412 8.03 -0.68 3.80
N SER A 413 6.83 -0.10 3.87
CA SER A 413 6.54 1.22 3.31
C SER A 413 7.34 2.36 3.97
N ASN A 414 7.72 2.20 5.23
CA ASN A 414 8.58 3.14 5.96
C ASN A 414 10.08 3.03 5.62
N LYS A 415 10.46 2.13 4.70
CA LYS A 415 11.84 1.83 4.34
C LYS A 415 12.17 2.10 2.88
N LEU A 416 11.29 2.81 2.18
CA LEU A 416 11.51 3.25 0.82
C LEU A 416 12.27 4.58 0.83
N ALA A 417 13.35 4.68 0.07
CA ALA A 417 14.17 5.87 -0.02
C ALA A 417 14.36 6.33 -1.46
N VAL A 418 14.59 7.61 -1.63
CA VAL A 418 14.93 8.26 -2.89
C VAL A 418 16.27 9.01 -2.75
N ILE A 419 17.04 9.04 -3.82
CA ILE A 419 18.24 9.86 -3.92
C ILE A 419 17.89 11.11 -4.73
N ILE A 420 18.15 12.27 -4.15
CA ILE A 420 17.86 13.58 -4.72
C ILE A 420 19.17 14.18 -5.25
N ASP A 421 19.17 14.58 -6.52
CA ASP A 421 20.28 15.27 -7.19
C ASP A 421 21.65 14.57 -7.05
N ASN A 422 21.68 13.25 -6.88
CA ASN A 422 22.86 12.44 -6.61
C ASN A 422 23.69 12.86 -5.37
N THR A 423 23.14 13.71 -4.51
CA THR A 423 23.86 14.26 -3.35
C THR A 423 23.23 13.91 -2.02
N PHE A 424 21.96 13.51 -2.00
CA PHE A 424 21.19 13.40 -0.78
C PHE A 424 20.21 12.23 -0.83
N ILE A 425 20.14 11.45 0.24
CA ILE A 425 19.20 10.34 0.37
C ILE A 425 18.21 10.60 1.49
N ARG A 426 16.92 10.34 1.26
CA ARG A 426 15.85 10.44 2.24
C ARG A 426 14.76 9.40 2.00
N LYS A 427 13.90 9.18 2.98
CA LYS A 427 12.68 8.40 2.78
C LYS A 427 11.63 9.23 2.03
N LEU A 428 10.58 8.55 1.59
CA LEU A 428 9.41 9.23 1.01
C LEU A 428 8.69 10.07 2.08
N ASN A 429 8.30 11.27 1.71
CA ASN A 429 7.49 12.14 2.57
C ASN A 429 5.99 11.79 2.48
N ASP A 430 5.17 12.43 3.33
CA ASP A 430 3.73 12.14 3.40
C ASP A 430 2.98 12.47 2.11
N ASN A 431 3.38 13.51 1.41
CA ASN A 431 2.77 13.89 0.14
C ASN A 431 3.10 12.89 -0.97
N GLU A 432 4.35 12.44 -1.02
CA GLU A 432 4.77 11.40 -1.94
C GLU A 432 4.07 10.06 -1.66
N LEU A 433 3.91 9.69 -0.38
CA LEU A 433 3.16 8.50 0.01
C LEU A 433 1.68 8.58 -0.40
N LYS A 434 1.02 9.75 -0.21
CA LYS A 434 -0.35 9.98 -0.66
C LYS A 434 -0.47 9.78 -2.17
N LEU A 435 0.37 10.49 -2.95
CA LEU A 435 0.36 10.42 -4.40
C LEU A 435 0.69 9.01 -4.92
N LEU A 436 1.63 8.31 -4.25
CA LEU A 436 1.97 6.92 -4.55
C LEU A 436 0.81 5.95 -4.31
N CYS A 437 -0.16 6.35 -3.51
CA CYS A 437 -1.36 5.59 -3.18
C CYS A 437 -2.62 6.11 -3.90
N GLY A 438 -2.51 7.10 -4.77
CA GLY A 438 -3.63 7.69 -5.49
C GLY A 438 -4.54 8.59 -4.64
N PHE A 439 -4.07 9.02 -3.46
CA PHE A 439 -4.80 9.96 -2.60
C PHE A 439 -4.45 11.41 -2.95
N PRO A 440 -5.39 12.35 -2.83
CA PRO A 440 -5.13 13.76 -3.10
C PRO A 440 -4.20 14.38 -2.05
N LEU A 441 -3.47 15.42 -2.41
CA LEU A 441 -2.57 16.15 -1.48
C LEU A 441 -3.32 16.73 -0.29
N SER A 442 -4.59 17.12 -0.46
CA SER A 442 -5.48 17.61 0.60
C SER A 442 -5.85 16.55 1.65
N TYR A 443 -5.61 15.27 1.35
CA TYR A 443 -5.90 14.17 2.29
C TYR A 443 -5.07 14.33 3.57
N LYS A 444 -5.74 14.31 4.72
CA LYS A 444 -5.13 14.58 6.03
C LYS A 444 -4.72 13.28 6.72
N LEU A 445 -3.56 13.30 7.35
CA LEU A 445 -3.05 12.21 8.17
C LEU A 445 -2.89 12.71 9.61
N PRO A 446 -3.54 12.10 10.60
CA PRO A 446 -3.27 12.41 12.01
C PRO A 446 -1.80 12.12 12.35
N SER A 447 -1.21 12.93 13.25
CA SER A 447 0.22 12.80 13.60
C SER A 447 0.55 11.58 14.45
N ASP A 448 -0.46 10.99 15.09
CA ASP A 448 -0.36 9.90 16.07
C ASP A 448 -0.90 8.57 15.55
N VAL A 449 -0.89 8.36 14.22
CA VAL A 449 -1.26 7.09 13.58
C VAL A 449 -0.08 6.45 12.86
N ASP A 450 -0.10 5.13 12.73
CA ASP A 450 0.86 4.43 11.86
C ASP A 450 0.44 4.56 10.39
N LYS A 451 0.84 5.68 9.76
CA LYS A 451 0.56 5.96 8.34
C LYS A 451 1.05 4.87 7.39
N TYR A 452 2.13 4.17 7.74
CA TYR A 452 2.72 3.14 6.88
C TYR A 452 1.87 1.87 6.86
N ASP A 453 1.33 1.47 8.03
CA ASP A 453 0.34 0.39 8.12
C ASP A 453 -0.94 0.77 7.35
N LEU A 454 -1.40 2.01 7.50
CA LEU A 454 -2.60 2.51 6.83
C LEU A 454 -2.45 2.48 5.30
N PHE A 455 -1.38 3.05 4.74
CA PHE A 455 -1.13 3.03 3.30
C PHE A 455 -0.78 1.62 2.77
N GLY A 456 -0.19 0.77 3.59
CA GLY A 456 0.07 -0.63 3.21
C GLY A 456 -1.20 -1.45 2.96
N ASN A 457 -2.27 -1.13 3.68
CA ASN A 457 -3.55 -1.87 3.66
C ASN A 457 -4.68 -1.19 2.86
N MET A 458 -4.43 -0.02 2.25
CA MET A 458 -5.46 0.75 1.55
C MET A 458 -5.84 0.15 0.19
N VAL A 459 -7.01 0.55 -0.30
CA VAL A 459 -7.46 0.38 -1.69
C VAL A 459 -7.06 1.60 -2.51
N ILE A 460 -6.58 1.41 -3.74
CA ILE A 460 -6.19 2.51 -4.65
C ILE A 460 -7.43 3.16 -5.27
N PRO A 461 -7.70 4.44 -5.00
CA PRO A 461 -8.90 5.12 -5.54
C PRO A 461 -8.98 5.11 -7.07
N ASN A 462 -7.87 5.36 -7.76
CA ASN A 462 -7.81 5.40 -9.22
C ASN A 462 -8.29 4.10 -9.88
N VAL A 463 -7.96 2.94 -9.31
CA VAL A 463 -8.40 1.64 -9.82
C VAL A 463 -9.91 1.48 -9.63
N VAL A 464 -10.41 1.88 -8.46
CA VAL A 464 -11.86 1.86 -8.19
C VAL A 464 -12.61 2.77 -9.14
N GLU A 465 -12.10 3.98 -9.44
CA GLU A 465 -12.70 4.87 -10.45
C GLU A 465 -12.81 4.19 -11.81
N GLY A 466 -11.79 3.44 -12.23
CA GLY A 466 -11.84 2.63 -13.45
C GLY A 466 -12.94 1.56 -13.42
N VAL A 467 -13.13 0.90 -12.28
CA VAL A 467 -14.21 -0.09 -12.08
C VAL A 467 -15.59 0.60 -12.12
N LEU A 468 -15.74 1.77 -11.48
CA LEU A 468 -16.99 2.52 -11.45
C LEU A 468 -17.48 2.92 -12.84
N LYS A 469 -16.59 3.25 -13.78
CA LYS A 469 -16.91 3.55 -15.16
C LYS A 469 -17.55 2.37 -15.94
N CYS A 470 -17.31 1.13 -15.50
CA CYS A 470 -17.96 -0.04 -16.09
C CYS A 470 -19.37 -0.28 -15.52
N ILE A 471 -19.66 0.30 -14.33
CA ILE A 471 -20.90 0.08 -13.60
C ILE A 471 -21.92 1.17 -13.91
N PHE A 472 -21.48 2.40 -13.90
CA PHE A 472 -22.30 3.62 -14.04
C PHE A 472 -22.06 4.34 -15.36
#